data_09b7e4d2817e58c35b0df56ccc7dec78
#
_entry.id   09b7e4d2817e58c35b0df56ccc7dec78
#
_cell.length_a   1.000
_cell.length_b   1.000
_cell.length_c   1.000
_cell.angle_alpha   90.00
_cell.angle_beta   90.00
_cell.angle_gamma   90.00
#
_symmetry.space_group_name_H-M   'P 1'
#
loop_
_entity.id
_entity.type
_entity.pdbx_description
1 polymer ?
#
loop_
_entity_poly.entity_id
_entity_poly.type
_entity_poly.pdbx_seq_one_letter_code
_entity_poly.pdbx_strand_id
1 'polypeptide(L)'
;MKFNKWTVGLAAIGVVSLASAARADEQMSQVQTALTQTTLSGYVDTAMQWNPGTDKAGDSGPNIPDYSFAKDDGFSLNAVDIALDKPEDSSAWAAGYHVEMMYGADAVGVPVGGSTSVNGDTLVAIRQAFIRLHTPVGGNGIDWQIGVWDNIIGYESNSDPSNPNYTRSYGYSIEPTTMTGILGTYKVNDMLTISAGIADNDGGLGSIAPTAVGSTTAYESEKTYMASATFTAPDSTGFLKGSTASVGYVHGQDGTTEGHGVQNSVYAGATLSTPITQLKVGAAIDYVFEQDTDAADFPQDTTKNGDDLWVVGGYATFQATDKLSFNARAEYFSDDSNSGDTVHLYSHTGTFDGEEFGFGGNKGEEVTLTAQYNLWANVITRAEFRWDHVEHGDQFGASEHANNFGETDKNDDFLLALNVIYQF
;
A
#
# COMPACT_ATOMS: atom_id res chain seq x y z
N MET A 1 -29.24 -39.80 -3.81
CA MET A 1 -28.15 -38.83 -3.60
C MET A 1 -28.63 -37.76 -2.64
N LYS A 2 -27.92 -37.54 -1.53
CA LYS A 2 -28.22 -36.41 -0.64
C LYS A 2 -27.26 -35.27 -1.03
N PHE A 3 -27.76 -34.25 -1.71
CA PHE A 3 -26.99 -33.06 -1.96
C PHE A 3 -26.67 -32.35 -0.64
N ASN A 4 -25.42 -31.94 -0.44
CA ASN A 4 -25.09 -31.15 0.75
C ASN A 4 -25.53 -29.70 0.56
N LYS A 5 -25.70 -28.98 1.66
CA LYS A 5 -26.22 -27.60 1.62
C LYS A 5 -25.32 -26.63 0.81
N TRP A 6 -24.05 -26.95 0.69
CA TRP A 6 -23.09 -26.15 -0.06
C TRP A 6 -23.25 -26.30 -1.58
N THR A 7 -23.52 -27.52 -2.05
CA THR A 7 -23.77 -27.79 -3.48
C THR A 7 -25.00 -27.04 -3.98
N VAL A 8 -26.04 -26.93 -3.13
CA VAL A 8 -27.26 -26.17 -3.46
C VAL A 8 -26.99 -24.67 -3.43
N GLY A 9 -26.15 -24.18 -2.51
CA GLY A 9 -25.74 -22.78 -2.42
C GLY A 9 -24.93 -22.35 -3.66
N LEU A 10 -23.97 -23.14 -4.06
CA LEU A 10 -23.14 -22.87 -5.26
C LEU A 10 -23.95 -22.89 -6.56
N ALA A 11 -24.95 -23.77 -6.65
CA ALA A 11 -25.86 -23.79 -7.79
C ALA A 11 -26.75 -22.52 -7.85
N ALA A 12 -27.17 -21.99 -6.70
CA ALA A 12 -27.99 -20.79 -6.59
C ALA A 12 -27.28 -19.51 -7.05
N ILE A 13 -25.95 -19.46 -6.92
CA ILE A 13 -25.12 -18.33 -7.40
C ILE A 13 -24.57 -18.53 -8.83
N GLY A 14 -25.03 -19.58 -9.52
CA GLY A 14 -24.66 -19.82 -10.93
C GLY A 14 -23.26 -20.39 -11.17
N VAL A 15 -22.53 -20.73 -10.10
CA VAL A 15 -21.17 -21.30 -10.18
C VAL A 15 -21.19 -22.78 -10.62
N VAL A 16 -22.30 -23.50 -10.34
CA VAL A 16 -22.49 -24.90 -10.73
C VAL A 16 -23.90 -25.10 -11.28
N SER A 17 -24.01 -25.61 -12.51
CA SER A 17 -25.31 -25.96 -13.08
C SER A 17 -25.82 -27.30 -12.52
N LEU A 18 -27.06 -27.32 -12.05
CA LEU A 18 -27.69 -28.55 -11.53
C LEU A 18 -27.81 -29.68 -12.58
N ALA A 19 -27.82 -29.32 -13.87
CA ALA A 19 -27.84 -30.30 -14.98
C ALA A 19 -26.48 -30.99 -15.14
N SER A 20 -25.38 -30.39 -14.70
CA SER A 20 -24.04 -30.97 -14.72
C SER A 20 -23.81 -31.95 -13.55
N ALA A 21 -24.61 -31.86 -12.52
CA ALA A 21 -24.45 -32.67 -11.30
C ALA A 21 -24.70 -34.19 -11.52
N ALA A 22 -25.40 -34.56 -12.60
CA ALA A 22 -25.67 -35.97 -12.94
C ALA A 22 -24.48 -36.67 -13.64
N ARG A 23 -23.45 -35.91 -14.08
CA ARG A 23 -22.19 -36.43 -14.69
C ARG A 23 -20.97 -36.29 -13.77
N ALA A 24 -21.16 -35.98 -12.52
CA ALA A 24 -20.22 -35.18 -11.75
C ALA A 24 -19.55 -35.88 -10.58
N ASP A 25 -19.49 -37.21 -10.50
CA ASP A 25 -18.71 -37.83 -9.42
C ASP A 25 -17.20 -37.52 -9.54
N GLU A 26 -16.64 -37.35 -10.76
CA GLU A 26 -15.25 -36.92 -10.94
C GLU A 26 -15.05 -35.40 -10.85
N GLN A 27 -15.97 -34.59 -11.39
CA GLN A 27 -15.85 -33.14 -11.37
C GLN A 27 -16.19 -32.52 -10.00
N MET A 28 -17.12 -33.14 -9.23
CA MET A 28 -17.38 -32.69 -7.86
C MET A 28 -16.21 -32.97 -6.92
N SER A 29 -15.46 -34.03 -7.13
CA SER A 29 -14.24 -34.27 -6.34
C SER A 29 -13.16 -33.23 -6.61
N GLN A 30 -13.03 -32.74 -7.85
CA GLN A 30 -12.08 -31.68 -8.21
C GLN A 30 -12.44 -30.32 -7.57
N VAL A 31 -13.71 -29.95 -7.57
CA VAL A 31 -14.16 -28.69 -6.94
C VAL A 31 -14.00 -28.80 -5.42
N GLN A 32 -14.35 -29.93 -4.80
CA GLN A 32 -14.14 -30.13 -3.35
C GLN A 32 -12.66 -30.15 -2.99
N THR A 33 -11.81 -30.77 -3.79
CA THR A 33 -10.37 -30.80 -3.57
C THR A 33 -9.75 -29.40 -3.75
N ALA A 34 -10.25 -28.61 -4.72
CA ALA A 34 -9.80 -27.23 -4.89
C ALA A 34 -10.17 -26.33 -3.71
N LEU A 35 -11.33 -26.54 -3.10
CA LEU A 35 -11.81 -25.71 -1.98
C LEU A 35 -11.37 -26.21 -0.60
N THR A 36 -10.98 -27.47 -0.43
CA THR A 36 -10.65 -28.06 0.88
C THR A 36 -9.44 -27.45 1.57
N GLN A 37 -8.57 -26.79 0.82
CA GLN A 37 -7.38 -26.08 1.35
C GLN A 37 -7.49 -24.57 1.25
N THR A 38 -8.61 -24.04 0.75
CA THR A 38 -8.83 -22.61 0.65
C THR A 38 -9.34 -22.05 1.96
N THR A 39 -8.66 -21.04 2.47
CA THR A 39 -9.09 -20.28 3.64
C THR A 39 -9.79 -19.01 3.19
N LEU A 40 -10.84 -18.63 3.88
CA LEU A 40 -11.47 -17.32 3.83
C LEU A 40 -11.00 -16.56 5.06
N SER A 41 -10.44 -15.40 4.87
CA SER A 41 -10.04 -14.49 5.94
C SER A 41 -10.34 -13.05 5.52
N GLY A 42 -10.19 -12.12 6.44
CA GLY A 42 -10.38 -10.73 6.17
C GLY A 42 -10.56 -9.91 7.42
N TYR A 43 -10.96 -8.65 7.25
CA TYR A 43 -11.25 -7.78 8.36
C TYR A 43 -12.31 -6.73 8.00
N VAL A 44 -12.91 -6.16 9.03
CA VAL A 44 -13.74 -4.95 8.93
C VAL A 44 -13.07 -3.89 9.78
N ASP A 45 -12.74 -2.77 9.18
CA ASP A 45 -12.14 -1.61 9.83
C ASP A 45 -13.10 -0.43 9.82
N THR A 46 -13.32 0.16 10.98
CA THR A 46 -14.10 1.38 11.18
C THR A 46 -13.35 2.35 12.07
N ALA A 47 -13.45 3.63 11.78
CA ALA A 47 -12.82 4.65 12.60
C ALA A 47 -13.73 5.85 12.84
N MET A 48 -13.34 6.65 13.81
CA MET A 48 -13.73 8.03 13.97
C MET A 48 -12.44 8.86 14.02
N GLN A 49 -12.34 9.87 13.17
CA GLN A 49 -11.21 10.79 13.20
C GLN A 49 -11.69 12.24 13.34
N TRP A 50 -10.79 13.07 13.81
CA TRP A 50 -10.97 14.49 13.97
C TRP A 50 -9.63 15.21 13.82
N ASN A 51 -9.60 16.20 12.94
CA ASN A 51 -8.47 17.08 12.69
C ASN A 51 -8.73 18.43 13.33
N PRO A 52 -8.32 18.63 14.61
CA PRO A 52 -8.58 19.90 15.31
C PRO A 52 -7.77 21.05 14.70
N GLY A 53 -8.46 22.07 14.23
CA GLY A 53 -7.83 23.29 13.70
C GLY A 53 -7.64 23.33 12.19
N THR A 54 -7.95 22.26 11.45
CA THR A 54 -8.16 22.33 10.02
C THR A 54 -9.61 22.69 9.77
N ASP A 55 -9.85 23.93 9.34
CA ASP A 55 -11.20 24.35 8.95
C ASP A 55 -11.59 23.58 7.69
N LYS A 56 -12.85 23.11 7.66
CA LYS A 56 -13.42 22.56 6.44
C LYS A 56 -13.46 23.65 5.38
N ALA A 57 -12.57 23.60 4.44
CA ALA A 57 -12.70 24.39 3.23
C ALA A 57 -13.92 23.88 2.47
N GLY A 58 -14.82 24.77 2.11
CA GLY A 58 -15.78 24.43 1.09
C GLY A 58 -15.05 24.08 -0.20
N ASP A 59 -15.53 23.11 -0.94
CA ASP A 59 -15.12 22.61 -2.28
C ASP A 59 -13.62 22.33 -2.53
N SER A 60 -12.71 22.80 -1.72
CA SER A 60 -11.30 22.46 -1.68
C SER A 60 -10.98 22.10 -0.23
N GLY A 61 -10.96 20.82 0.08
CA GLY A 61 -10.70 20.31 1.42
C GLY A 61 -9.36 20.80 1.98
N PRO A 62 -9.14 20.71 3.29
CA PRO A 62 -7.80 20.95 3.84
C PRO A 62 -6.82 20.02 3.15
N ASN A 63 -5.63 20.52 2.86
CA ASN A 63 -4.53 19.66 2.46
C ASN A 63 -4.15 18.81 3.66
N ILE A 64 -4.75 17.64 3.74
CA ILE A 64 -4.40 16.62 4.70
C ILE A 64 -3.40 15.72 3.99
N PRO A 65 -2.29 15.35 4.63
CA PRO A 65 -1.39 14.35 4.06
C PRO A 65 -2.15 13.09 3.64
N ASP A 66 -1.80 12.50 2.53
CA ASP A 66 -2.47 11.33 1.91
C ASP A 66 -2.41 10.04 2.77
N TYR A 67 -1.91 10.13 3.99
CA TYR A 67 -1.74 9.02 4.93
C TYR A 67 -3.03 8.40 5.45
N SER A 68 -4.16 9.11 5.37
CA SER A 68 -5.46 8.63 5.85
C SER A 68 -6.48 8.50 4.72
N PHE A 69 -6.00 8.38 3.49
CA PHE A 69 -6.85 8.29 2.30
C PHE A 69 -7.85 9.44 2.20
N ALA A 70 -7.41 10.67 2.56
CA ALA A 70 -8.18 11.91 2.45
C ALA A 70 -9.58 11.86 3.11
N LYS A 71 -9.69 11.30 4.30
CA LYS A 71 -10.97 11.20 5.02
C LYS A 71 -11.30 12.48 5.77
N ASP A 72 -12.56 12.90 5.65
CA ASP A 72 -13.12 13.99 6.45
C ASP A 72 -13.28 13.60 7.92
N ASP A 73 -13.46 14.62 8.79
CA ASP A 73 -13.84 14.44 10.17
C ASP A 73 -15.12 13.65 10.32
N GLY A 74 -15.15 12.69 11.22
CA GLY A 74 -16.33 11.90 11.55
C GLY A 74 -16.12 10.41 11.57
N PHE A 75 -17.19 9.66 11.36
CA PHE A 75 -17.17 8.20 11.33
C PHE A 75 -16.98 7.71 9.90
N SER A 76 -16.11 6.73 9.73
CA SER A 76 -15.84 6.09 8.45
C SER A 76 -15.88 4.56 8.55
N LEU A 77 -16.38 3.92 7.49
CA LEU A 77 -16.06 2.54 7.16
C LEU A 77 -14.79 2.59 6.32
N ASN A 78 -13.68 2.29 6.94
CA ASN A 78 -12.37 2.33 6.28
C ASN A 78 -12.26 1.20 5.26
N ALA A 79 -12.40 -0.04 5.73
CA ALA A 79 -12.29 -1.19 4.87
C ALA A 79 -13.19 -2.35 5.30
N VAL A 80 -13.70 -3.07 4.32
CA VAL A 80 -14.10 -4.48 4.42
C VAL A 80 -13.19 -5.22 3.47
N ASP A 81 -12.20 -5.91 4.03
CA ASP A 81 -11.25 -6.70 3.28
C ASP A 81 -11.63 -8.19 3.33
N ILE A 82 -11.58 -8.85 2.18
CA ILE A 82 -11.92 -10.26 2.03
C ILE A 82 -10.86 -10.95 1.19
N ALA A 83 -10.19 -11.94 1.78
CA ALA A 83 -9.17 -12.73 1.11
C ALA A 83 -9.56 -14.21 1.01
N LEU A 84 -9.33 -14.77 -0.17
CA LEU A 84 -9.37 -16.20 -0.45
C LEU A 84 -7.93 -16.65 -0.71
N ASP A 85 -7.40 -17.51 0.13
CA ASP A 85 -6.05 -18.02 0.03
C ASP A 85 -6.01 -19.54 -0.06
N LYS A 86 -5.34 -20.04 -1.08
CA LYS A 86 -4.96 -21.44 -1.22
C LYS A 86 -3.45 -21.53 -1.30
N PRO A 87 -2.77 -21.97 -0.25
CA PRO A 87 -1.32 -22.17 -0.29
C PRO A 87 -0.94 -23.29 -1.28
N GLU A 88 0.31 -23.30 -1.69
CA GLU A 88 0.91 -24.40 -2.40
C GLU A 88 0.94 -25.65 -1.52
N ASP A 89 0.81 -26.82 -2.13
CA ASP A 89 1.00 -28.07 -1.43
C ASP A 89 2.49 -28.41 -1.29
N SER A 90 2.81 -29.53 -0.64
CA SER A 90 4.20 -29.96 -0.43
C SER A 90 4.85 -30.65 -1.63
N SER A 91 4.22 -30.62 -2.81
CA SER A 91 4.78 -31.21 -4.04
C SER A 91 5.96 -30.39 -4.54
N ALA A 92 6.88 -31.06 -5.25
CA ALA A 92 8.02 -30.37 -5.86
C ALA A 92 7.57 -29.35 -6.94
N TRP A 93 6.45 -29.60 -7.59
CA TRP A 93 5.75 -28.68 -8.49
C TRP A 93 4.37 -28.43 -7.88
N ALA A 94 4.21 -27.29 -7.27
CA ALA A 94 3.00 -26.96 -6.53
C ALA A 94 2.33 -25.70 -7.06
N ALA A 95 1.03 -25.57 -6.84
CA ALA A 95 0.26 -24.41 -7.24
C ALA A 95 -0.74 -24.00 -6.17
N GLY A 96 -0.93 -22.70 -6.03
CA GLY A 96 -1.91 -22.08 -5.17
C GLY A 96 -2.47 -20.82 -5.80
N TYR A 97 -3.25 -20.07 -5.06
CA TYR A 97 -3.73 -18.75 -5.46
C TYR A 97 -4.04 -17.89 -4.25
N HIS A 98 -4.04 -16.59 -4.48
CA HIS A 98 -4.50 -15.58 -3.55
C HIS A 98 -5.38 -14.60 -4.29
N VAL A 99 -6.54 -14.27 -3.72
CA VAL A 99 -7.45 -13.22 -4.22
C VAL A 99 -7.93 -12.42 -3.04
N GLU A 100 -7.71 -11.12 -3.07
CA GLU A 100 -8.08 -10.20 -2.01
C GLU A 100 -8.78 -8.99 -2.59
N MET A 101 -9.88 -8.62 -1.98
CA MET A 101 -10.73 -7.52 -2.39
C MET A 101 -11.00 -6.61 -1.21
N MET A 102 -10.90 -5.32 -1.43
CA MET A 102 -11.18 -4.30 -0.43
C MET A 102 -12.36 -3.43 -0.85
N TYR A 103 -13.23 -3.13 0.10
CA TYR A 103 -14.36 -2.20 -0.02
C TYR A 103 -14.24 -1.14 1.06
N GLY A 104 -14.59 0.09 0.79
CA GLY A 104 -14.60 1.17 1.76
C GLY A 104 -13.73 2.35 1.35
N ALA A 105 -13.57 3.29 2.26
CA ALA A 105 -12.83 4.53 2.00
C ALA A 105 -11.37 4.27 1.61
N ASP A 106 -10.73 3.29 2.23
CA ASP A 106 -9.31 2.97 1.99
C ASP A 106 -9.08 2.27 0.64
N ALA A 107 -10.14 1.77 -0.01
CA ALA A 107 -10.04 1.24 -1.36
C ALA A 107 -9.72 2.31 -2.42
N VAL A 108 -9.92 3.58 -2.12
CA VAL A 108 -9.54 4.71 -2.98
C VAL A 108 -8.02 4.82 -3.12
N GLY A 109 -7.29 4.58 -2.04
CA GLY A 109 -5.83 4.62 -2.02
C GLY A 109 -5.16 3.35 -2.55
N VAL A 110 -5.93 2.35 -3.01
CA VAL A 110 -5.42 1.13 -3.63
C VAL A 110 -5.87 1.09 -5.08
N PRO A 111 -5.16 1.70 -5.99
CA PRO A 111 -5.59 1.84 -7.38
C PRO A 111 -5.32 0.57 -8.17
N VAL A 112 -6.18 -0.39 -8.06
CA VAL A 112 -6.18 -1.55 -8.95
C VAL A 112 -7.51 -1.59 -9.69
N GLY A 113 -7.44 -1.47 -10.99
CA GLY A 113 -8.53 -1.24 -11.92
C GLY A 113 -9.80 -2.05 -11.66
N GLY A 114 -10.90 -1.39 -11.73
CA GLY A 114 -12.24 -1.95 -11.54
C GLY A 114 -13.11 -1.10 -10.64
N SER A 115 -13.01 0.20 -10.81
CA SER A 115 -13.76 1.19 -10.06
C SER A 115 -15.25 1.16 -10.39
N THR A 116 -16.08 0.82 -9.42
CA THR A 116 -17.44 1.34 -9.40
C THR A 116 -17.46 2.58 -8.54
N SER A 117 -17.43 3.73 -9.18
CA SER A 117 -17.53 5.01 -8.50
C SER A 117 -18.96 5.21 -7.98
N VAL A 118 -19.09 5.50 -6.70
CA VAL A 118 -20.32 6.07 -6.14
C VAL A 118 -20.01 7.53 -5.84
N ASN A 119 -20.70 8.46 -6.48
CA ASN A 119 -20.45 9.91 -6.42
C ASN A 119 -19.04 10.38 -6.85
N GLY A 120 -18.36 9.60 -7.69
CA GLY A 120 -17.00 9.90 -8.12
C GLY A 120 -15.92 9.12 -7.38
N ASP A 121 -16.22 8.50 -6.22
CA ASP A 121 -15.27 7.78 -5.42
C ASP A 121 -15.23 6.29 -5.76
N THR A 122 -14.04 5.73 -5.84
CA THR A 122 -13.81 4.30 -6.01
C THR A 122 -13.85 3.63 -4.64
N LEU A 123 -14.93 2.92 -4.34
CA LEU A 123 -15.11 2.22 -3.06
C LEU A 123 -14.76 0.72 -3.11
N VAL A 124 -14.27 0.24 -4.25
CA VAL A 124 -13.96 -1.19 -4.45
C VAL A 124 -12.63 -1.32 -5.18
N ALA A 125 -11.73 -2.09 -4.62
CA ALA A 125 -10.46 -2.44 -5.24
C ALA A 125 -10.22 -3.95 -5.22
N ILE A 126 -9.58 -4.48 -6.27
CA ILE A 126 -8.88 -5.77 -6.20
C ILE A 126 -7.51 -5.45 -5.63
N ARG A 127 -7.26 -5.82 -4.38
CA ARG A 127 -6.00 -5.51 -3.72
C ARG A 127 -4.89 -6.42 -4.20
N GLN A 128 -5.15 -7.71 -4.23
CA GLN A 128 -4.23 -8.72 -4.75
C GLN A 128 -5.01 -9.80 -5.50
N ALA A 129 -4.48 -10.30 -6.60
CA ALA A 129 -5.04 -11.44 -7.32
C ALA A 129 -3.91 -12.11 -8.12
N PHE A 130 -3.35 -13.19 -7.59
CA PHE A 130 -2.25 -13.89 -8.23
C PHE A 130 -2.32 -15.41 -8.08
N ILE A 131 -1.72 -16.09 -9.05
CA ILE A 131 -1.42 -17.52 -8.99
C ILE A 131 -0.06 -17.68 -8.32
N ARG A 132 0.03 -18.61 -7.37
CA ARG A 132 1.29 -19.07 -6.80
C ARG A 132 1.75 -20.33 -7.51
N LEU A 133 3.03 -20.39 -7.86
CA LEU A 133 3.65 -21.59 -8.40
C LEU A 133 4.99 -21.82 -7.70
N HIS A 134 5.21 -23.04 -7.25
CA HIS A 134 6.52 -23.48 -6.79
C HIS A 134 7.21 -24.30 -7.87
N THR A 135 8.48 -23.97 -8.15
CA THR A 135 9.33 -24.73 -9.09
C THR A 135 10.61 -25.18 -8.40
N PRO A 136 10.99 -26.46 -8.46
CA PRO A 136 12.13 -27.00 -7.73
C PRO A 136 13.47 -26.68 -8.42
N VAL A 137 13.76 -25.39 -8.62
CA VAL A 137 14.97 -24.90 -9.27
C VAL A 137 15.91 -24.31 -8.22
N GLY A 138 17.22 -24.48 -8.39
CA GLY A 138 18.23 -23.88 -7.51
C GLY A 138 18.36 -24.51 -6.13
N GLY A 139 17.82 -25.70 -5.90
CA GLY A 139 17.91 -26.42 -4.63
C GLY A 139 16.75 -26.17 -3.66
N ASN A 140 16.46 -24.91 -3.32
CA ASN A 140 15.36 -24.55 -2.43
C ASN A 140 14.05 -24.27 -3.18
N GLY A 141 14.08 -24.24 -4.51
CA GLY A 141 12.94 -23.87 -5.33
C GLY A 141 12.77 -22.36 -5.46
N ILE A 142 11.97 -21.97 -6.44
CA ILE A 142 11.54 -20.57 -6.64
C ILE A 142 10.03 -20.54 -6.50
N ASP A 143 9.55 -19.63 -5.65
CA ASP A 143 8.12 -19.33 -5.49
C ASP A 143 7.77 -18.14 -6.40
N TRP A 144 6.83 -18.37 -7.31
CA TRP A 144 6.38 -17.39 -8.27
C TRP A 144 5.01 -16.83 -7.89
N GLN A 145 4.85 -15.53 -8.05
CA GLN A 145 3.54 -14.86 -8.05
C GLN A 145 3.29 -14.31 -9.45
N ILE A 146 2.13 -14.63 -10.04
CA ILE A 146 1.77 -14.21 -11.39
C ILE A 146 0.37 -13.60 -11.32
N GLY A 147 0.26 -12.31 -11.56
CA GLY A 147 -0.95 -11.52 -11.44
C GLY A 147 -0.69 -10.20 -10.73
N VAL A 148 -1.57 -9.79 -9.83
CA VAL A 148 -1.48 -8.56 -9.04
C VAL A 148 -1.03 -8.88 -7.62
N TRP A 149 0.05 -8.26 -7.16
CA TRP A 149 0.60 -8.43 -5.81
C TRP A 149 1.04 -7.10 -5.20
N ASP A 150 1.16 -7.06 -3.86
CA ASP A 150 1.72 -5.91 -3.14
C ASP A 150 3.19 -5.71 -3.51
N ASN A 151 3.62 -4.45 -3.54
CA ASN A 151 5.01 -4.08 -3.76
C ASN A 151 5.97 -4.82 -2.81
N ILE A 152 7.22 -4.98 -3.24
CA ILE A 152 8.26 -5.72 -2.51
C ILE A 152 9.17 -4.82 -1.67
N ILE A 153 8.91 -3.52 -1.63
CA ILE A 153 9.57 -2.53 -0.79
C ILE A 153 8.55 -1.93 0.16
N GLY A 154 8.99 -1.31 1.23
CA GLY A 154 8.14 -0.63 2.19
C GLY A 154 8.23 -1.20 3.61
N TYR A 155 8.03 -0.32 4.60
CA TYR A 155 8.00 -0.68 6.00
C TYR A 155 6.59 -1.01 6.50
N GLU A 156 5.60 -0.28 6.02
CA GLU A 156 4.19 -0.47 6.34
C GLU A 156 3.48 -1.32 5.28
N SER A 157 2.33 -1.83 5.63
CA SER A 157 1.52 -2.73 4.80
C SER A 157 0.22 -2.06 4.37
N ASN A 158 -0.33 -2.48 3.23
CA ASN A 158 -1.68 -2.12 2.81
C ASN A 158 -2.76 -2.66 3.79
N SER A 159 -2.48 -3.74 4.52
CA SER A 159 -3.40 -4.37 5.46
C SER A 159 -3.44 -3.60 6.79
N ASP A 160 -4.60 -3.04 7.17
CA ASP A 160 -4.77 -2.24 8.37
C ASP A 160 -4.39 -2.96 9.66
N PRO A 161 -4.80 -4.22 9.89
CA PRO A 161 -4.43 -4.93 11.12
C PRO A 161 -2.95 -5.25 11.22
N SER A 162 -2.20 -5.19 10.12
CA SER A 162 -0.76 -5.48 10.08
C SER A 162 0.11 -4.31 10.49
N ASN A 163 -0.44 -3.10 10.50
CA ASN A 163 0.29 -1.90 10.89
C ASN A 163 0.12 -1.58 12.37
N PRO A 164 1.15 -1.02 13.03
CA PRO A 164 1.06 -0.63 14.43
C PRO A 164 0.22 0.64 14.65
N ASN A 165 0.12 1.49 13.65
CA ASN A 165 -0.58 2.76 13.65
C ASN A 165 -1.84 2.70 12.78
N TYR A 166 -2.78 3.60 13.01
CA TYR A 166 -3.98 3.77 12.19
C TYR A 166 -3.65 4.50 10.89
N THR A 167 -2.97 5.63 10.99
CA THR A 167 -2.50 6.38 9.83
C THR A 167 -1.26 5.74 9.20
N ARG A 168 -1.06 5.99 7.91
CA ARG A 168 0.14 5.56 7.18
C ARG A 168 1.27 6.58 7.32
N SER A 169 2.48 6.09 7.11
CA SER A 169 3.70 6.90 7.06
C SER A 169 3.80 7.69 5.77
N TYR A 170 4.63 8.71 5.76
CA TYR A 170 5.03 9.38 4.51
C TYR A 170 5.79 8.44 3.59
N GLY A 171 6.66 7.56 4.15
CA GLY A 171 7.34 6.53 3.38
C GLY A 171 6.35 5.67 2.61
N TYR A 172 5.30 5.17 3.26
CA TYR A 172 4.24 4.41 2.60
C TYR A 172 3.59 5.18 1.43
N SER A 173 3.39 6.50 1.58
CA SER A 173 2.69 7.31 0.57
C SER A 173 3.49 7.49 -0.72
N ILE A 174 4.83 7.38 -0.66
CA ILE A 174 5.72 7.52 -1.83
C ILE A 174 6.17 6.19 -2.41
N GLU A 175 5.81 5.08 -1.78
CA GLU A 175 6.11 3.74 -2.28
C GLU A 175 5.10 3.31 -3.35
N PRO A 176 5.53 2.56 -4.38
CA PRO A 176 4.59 1.86 -5.23
C PRO A 176 3.73 0.89 -4.41
N THR A 177 2.43 0.82 -4.66
CA THR A 177 1.51 0.01 -3.82
C THR A 177 1.32 -1.41 -4.33
N THR A 178 0.99 -1.57 -5.62
CA THR A 178 0.69 -2.87 -6.23
C THR A 178 1.33 -2.99 -7.61
N MET A 179 1.61 -4.22 -8.01
CA MET A 179 2.25 -4.54 -9.27
C MET A 179 1.51 -5.66 -9.99
N THR A 180 1.41 -5.59 -11.32
CA THR A 180 0.84 -6.65 -12.15
C THR A 180 1.89 -7.23 -13.07
N GLY A 181 2.21 -8.51 -12.91
CA GLY A 181 3.26 -9.14 -13.69
C GLY A 181 3.70 -10.49 -13.13
N ILE A 182 5.01 -10.71 -13.04
CA ILE A 182 5.65 -11.93 -12.56
C ILE A 182 6.73 -11.57 -11.53
N LEU A 183 6.60 -12.12 -10.33
CA LEU A 183 7.58 -12.01 -9.25
C LEU A 183 8.10 -13.40 -8.89
N GLY A 184 9.42 -13.57 -8.82
CA GLY A 184 10.08 -14.77 -8.33
C GLY A 184 10.77 -14.50 -7.00
N THR A 185 10.53 -15.35 -6.01
CA THR A 185 11.18 -15.30 -4.69
C THR A 185 12.02 -16.56 -4.47
N TYR A 186 13.27 -16.37 -4.12
CA TYR A 186 14.22 -17.43 -3.83
C TYR A 186 14.75 -17.33 -2.39
N LYS A 187 14.44 -18.32 -1.57
CA LYS A 187 15.00 -18.45 -0.23
C LYS A 187 16.41 -19.06 -0.35
N VAL A 188 17.43 -18.21 -0.28
CA VAL A 188 18.84 -18.65 -0.37
C VAL A 188 19.20 -19.56 0.82
N ASN A 189 18.77 -19.17 2.01
CA ASN A 189 18.88 -19.95 3.27
C ASN A 189 17.90 -19.34 4.30
N ASP A 190 17.98 -19.79 5.56
CA ASP A 190 17.07 -19.29 6.62
C ASP A 190 17.32 -17.82 7.00
N MET A 191 18.42 -17.24 6.56
CA MET A 191 18.76 -15.84 6.85
C MET A 191 18.50 -14.90 5.68
N LEU A 192 18.51 -15.38 4.43
CA LEU A 192 18.48 -14.53 3.24
C LEU A 192 17.44 -15.01 2.25
N THR A 193 16.52 -14.11 1.92
CA THR A 193 15.54 -14.26 0.84
C THR A 193 15.77 -13.15 -0.19
N ILE A 194 15.69 -13.48 -1.47
CA ILE A 194 15.84 -12.55 -2.58
C ILE A 194 14.59 -12.65 -3.43
N SER A 195 14.04 -11.50 -3.85
CA SER A 195 12.94 -11.43 -4.81
C SER A 195 13.31 -10.57 -5.99
N ALA A 196 12.85 -10.93 -7.17
CA ALA A 196 13.00 -10.13 -8.38
C ALA A 196 11.79 -10.32 -9.28
N GLY A 197 11.36 -9.25 -9.95
CA GLY A 197 10.15 -9.25 -10.76
C GLY A 197 10.20 -8.30 -11.95
N ILE A 198 9.25 -8.53 -12.84
CA ILE A 198 8.90 -7.65 -13.95
C ILE A 198 7.40 -7.46 -13.94
N ALA A 199 6.97 -6.21 -14.04
CA ALA A 199 5.57 -5.83 -14.05
C ALA A 199 5.24 -4.92 -15.22
N ASP A 200 3.96 -4.80 -15.52
CA ASP A 200 3.48 -3.75 -16.40
C ASP A 200 3.70 -2.39 -15.75
N ASN A 201 3.88 -1.41 -16.57
CA ASN A 201 4.03 -0.05 -16.14
C ASN A 201 2.70 0.68 -16.17
N ASP A 202 2.41 1.47 -15.16
CA ASP A 202 1.11 2.09 -14.98
C ASP A 202 1.14 3.34 -14.09
N GLY A 203 2.19 4.06 -14.12
CA GLY A 203 2.22 5.32 -13.41
C GLY A 203 2.18 5.24 -11.89
N GLY A 204 2.90 4.29 -11.34
CA GLY A 204 3.10 4.19 -9.90
C GLY A 204 1.95 3.60 -9.10
N LEU A 205 0.80 3.37 -9.70
CA LEU A 205 -0.40 2.98 -8.96
C LEU A 205 -0.86 1.53 -9.17
N GLY A 206 -0.26 0.81 -10.08
CA GLY A 206 -0.61 -0.57 -10.41
C GLY A 206 -1.85 -0.71 -11.30
N SER A 207 -1.75 -1.55 -12.30
CA SER A 207 -2.80 -1.84 -13.26
C SER A 207 -3.12 -3.32 -13.27
N ILE A 208 -4.38 -3.67 -13.46
CA ILE A 208 -4.75 -5.08 -13.72
C ILE A 208 -4.58 -5.47 -15.18
N ALA A 209 -4.36 -4.52 -16.06
CA ALA A 209 -4.08 -4.72 -17.47
C ALA A 209 -3.40 -3.49 -18.06
N PRO A 210 -2.55 -3.64 -19.05
CA PRO A 210 -2.03 -2.49 -19.80
C PRO A 210 -3.22 -1.70 -20.34
N THR A 211 -3.37 -0.46 -19.92
CA THR A 211 -4.42 0.41 -20.44
C THR A 211 -3.83 1.31 -21.51
N ALA A 212 -4.45 1.32 -22.68
CA ALA A 212 -4.21 2.37 -23.65
C ALA A 212 -4.87 3.65 -23.12
N VAL A 213 -4.14 4.42 -22.31
CA VAL A 213 -4.61 5.72 -21.85
C VAL A 213 -4.45 6.71 -23.01
N GLY A 214 -5.58 7.15 -23.55
CA GLY A 214 -5.59 8.09 -24.66
C GLY A 214 -5.15 7.48 -26.00
N SER A 215 -4.95 8.31 -27.00
CA SER A 215 -4.60 7.91 -28.37
C SER A 215 -3.11 7.66 -28.62
N THR A 216 -2.31 7.55 -27.59
CA THR A 216 -0.85 7.36 -27.70
C THR A 216 -0.48 5.97 -27.23
N THR A 217 -0.15 5.11 -28.19
CA THR A 217 0.25 3.70 -28.00
C THR A 217 1.69 3.51 -27.52
N ALA A 218 2.31 4.52 -26.95
CA ALA A 218 3.76 4.56 -26.75
C ALA A 218 4.25 3.68 -25.57
N TYR A 219 3.41 3.33 -24.61
CA TYR A 219 3.85 2.80 -23.31
C TYR A 219 3.68 1.29 -23.11
N GLU A 220 3.06 0.57 -24.05
CA GLU A 220 2.83 -0.87 -23.91
C GLU A 220 4.12 -1.70 -23.80
N SER A 221 5.24 -1.19 -24.30
CA SER A 221 6.52 -1.91 -24.30
C SER A 221 7.36 -1.66 -23.04
N GLU A 222 7.03 -0.67 -22.27
CA GLU A 222 7.80 -0.29 -21.09
C GLU A 222 7.36 -1.11 -19.89
N LYS A 223 8.31 -1.51 -19.08
CA LYS A 223 8.09 -2.42 -17.96
C LYS A 223 8.75 -1.89 -16.70
N THR A 224 8.12 -2.18 -15.57
CA THR A 224 8.69 -1.98 -14.25
C THR A 224 9.53 -3.19 -13.88
N TYR A 225 10.76 -2.94 -13.43
CA TYR A 225 11.71 -3.93 -12.94
C TYR A 225 11.93 -3.74 -11.46
N MET A 226 12.00 -4.83 -10.71
CA MET A 226 12.16 -4.75 -9.27
C MET A 226 13.04 -5.85 -8.71
N ALA A 227 13.71 -5.55 -7.61
CA ALA A 227 14.45 -6.52 -6.84
C ALA A 227 14.50 -6.13 -5.37
N SER A 228 14.50 -7.12 -4.48
CA SER A 228 14.69 -6.93 -3.05
C SER A 228 15.46 -8.06 -2.42
N ALA A 229 16.07 -7.78 -1.27
CA ALA A 229 16.73 -8.77 -0.42
C ALA A 229 16.32 -8.53 1.04
N THR A 230 15.86 -9.58 1.70
CA THR A 230 15.50 -9.56 3.12
C THR A 230 16.42 -10.49 3.90
N PHE A 231 17.02 -9.93 4.94
CA PHE A 231 17.82 -10.67 5.93
C PHE A 231 16.99 -10.87 7.20
N THR A 232 17.02 -12.10 7.74
CA THR A 232 16.41 -12.45 9.03
C THR A 232 17.50 -12.94 9.99
N ALA A 233 17.59 -12.33 11.15
CA ALA A 233 18.58 -12.68 12.15
C ALA A 233 18.31 -14.09 12.72
N PRO A 234 19.28 -15.02 12.66
CA PRO A 234 19.11 -16.38 13.12
C PRO A 234 19.06 -16.49 14.65
N ASP A 235 18.68 -17.66 15.15
CA ASP A 235 18.59 -17.95 16.59
C ASP A 235 19.87 -17.69 17.36
N SER A 236 21.02 -17.81 16.71
CA SER A 236 22.35 -17.60 17.29
C SER A 236 22.66 -16.14 17.65
N THR A 237 21.87 -15.19 17.19
CA THR A 237 22.10 -13.73 17.43
C THR A 237 21.57 -13.24 18.78
N GLY A 238 21.09 -14.15 19.64
CA GLY A 238 20.61 -13.82 20.98
C GLY A 238 19.32 -12.96 20.92
N PHE A 239 19.37 -11.77 21.51
CA PHE A 239 18.19 -10.90 21.54
C PHE A 239 17.74 -10.39 20.15
N LEU A 240 18.64 -10.36 19.19
CA LEU A 240 18.31 -9.99 17.80
C LEU A 240 17.60 -11.08 17.02
N LYS A 241 17.41 -12.29 17.57
CA LYS A 241 16.68 -13.38 16.93
C LYS A 241 15.36 -12.90 16.31
N GLY A 242 15.17 -13.20 15.03
CA GLY A 242 13.96 -12.82 14.28
C GLY A 242 13.90 -11.35 13.88
N SER A 243 14.92 -10.54 14.18
CA SER A 243 15.04 -9.19 13.60
C SER A 243 15.20 -9.28 12.09
N THR A 244 14.63 -8.33 11.37
CA THR A 244 14.67 -8.30 9.90
C THR A 244 15.30 -7.00 9.41
N ALA A 245 15.99 -7.10 8.27
CA ALA A 245 16.44 -5.94 7.50
C ALA A 245 16.19 -6.23 6.02
N SER A 246 15.67 -5.25 5.32
CA SER A 246 15.33 -5.37 3.89
C SER A 246 15.90 -4.19 3.13
N VAL A 247 16.28 -4.45 1.89
CA VAL A 247 16.63 -3.44 0.90
C VAL A 247 15.90 -3.79 -0.40
N GLY A 248 15.50 -2.78 -1.16
CA GLY A 248 14.85 -3.02 -2.44
C GLY A 248 14.95 -1.83 -3.38
N TYR A 249 14.66 -2.12 -4.63
CA TYR A 249 14.71 -1.16 -5.73
C TYR A 249 13.60 -1.48 -6.72
N VAL A 250 12.88 -0.45 -7.12
CA VAL A 250 11.87 -0.50 -8.18
C VAL A 250 12.20 0.57 -9.21
N HIS A 251 12.19 0.18 -10.48
CA HIS A 251 12.46 1.02 -11.63
C HIS A 251 11.32 0.89 -12.60
N GLY A 252 10.54 1.93 -12.78
CA GLY A 252 9.38 1.92 -13.67
C GLY A 252 9.10 3.31 -14.22
N GLN A 253 8.12 3.42 -15.10
CA GLN A 253 7.68 4.71 -15.58
C GLN A 253 6.69 5.36 -14.62
N ASP A 254 6.64 6.68 -14.66
CA ASP A 254 5.78 7.48 -13.80
C ASP A 254 4.32 7.62 -14.26
N GLY A 255 3.99 7.15 -15.46
CA GLY A 255 2.61 7.10 -15.99
C GLY A 255 1.96 8.44 -16.28
N THR A 256 2.68 9.53 -16.32
CA THR A 256 2.11 10.80 -16.76
C THR A 256 1.82 10.79 -18.26
N THR A 257 0.70 11.41 -18.63
CA THR A 257 0.24 11.51 -20.04
C THR A 257 1.11 12.44 -20.90
N GLU A 258 2.04 13.16 -20.35
CA GLU A 258 2.80 14.21 -21.03
C GLU A 258 4.33 14.03 -20.99
N GLY A 259 4.86 13.12 -20.18
CA GLY A 259 6.29 12.89 -20.05
C GLY A 259 6.67 11.42 -20.07
N HIS A 260 7.87 11.13 -20.50
CA HIS A 260 8.46 9.79 -20.47
C HIS A 260 9.38 9.66 -19.24
N GLY A 261 8.94 10.15 -18.08
CA GLY A 261 9.69 10.09 -16.84
C GLY A 261 9.88 8.65 -16.37
N VAL A 262 11.01 8.37 -15.77
CA VAL A 262 11.30 7.10 -15.12
C VAL A 262 11.42 7.35 -13.63
N GLN A 263 10.50 6.78 -12.88
CA GLN A 263 10.56 6.78 -11.43
C GLN A 263 11.45 5.65 -10.92
N ASN A 264 12.30 5.98 -9.98
CA ASN A 264 13.17 5.05 -9.29
C ASN A 264 12.88 5.11 -7.79
N SER A 265 12.50 3.99 -7.19
CA SER A 265 12.25 3.90 -5.76
C SER A 265 13.30 3.01 -5.10
N VAL A 266 14.01 3.53 -4.13
CA VAL A 266 15.00 2.82 -3.32
C VAL A 266 14.51 2.77 -1.88
N TYR A 267 14.52 1.58 -1.32
CA TYR A 267 14.09 1.33 0.05
C TYR A 267 15.16 0.62 0.86
N ALA A 268 15.29 1.00 2.13
CA ALA A 268 15.99 0.20 3.12
C ALA A 268 15.30 0.33 4.48
N GLY A 269 14.97 -0.79 5.10
CA GLY A 269 14.30 -0.80 6.40
C GLY A 269 14.73 -1.95 7.28
N ALA A 270 14.58 -1.78 8.59
CA ALA A 270 14.87 -2.82 9.56
C ALA A 270 13.92 -2.77 10.76
N THR A 271 13.56 -3.95 11.27
CA THR A 271 12.87 -4.12 12.54
C THR A 271 13.72 -4.97 13.47
N LEU A 272 14.10 -4.42 14.61
CA LEU A 272 15.02 -5.03 15.53
C LEU A 272 14.35 -5.34 16.88
N SER A 273 14.54 -6.55 17.34
CA SER A 273 14.30 -6.91 18.74
C SER A 273 15.39 -6.29 19.62
N THR A 274 15.02 -5.83 20.81
CA THR A 274 15.97 -5.24 21.76
C THR A 274 16.22 -6.17 22.96
N PRO A 275 17.21 -5.90 23.80
CA PRO A 275 17.37 -6.64 25.07
C PRO A 275 16.15 -6.53 25.99
N ILE A 276 15.30 -5.52 25.82
CA ILE A 276 14.01 -5.40 26.49
C ILE A 276 12.99 -6.16 25.65
N THR A 277 12.58 -7.34 26.08
CA THR A 277 11.73 -8.25 25.29
C THR A 277 10.39 -7.65 24.86
N GLN A 278 9.91 -6.65 25.58
CA GLN A 278 8.69 -5.91 25.28
C GLN A 278 8.88 -4.81 24.21
N LEU A 279 10.13 -4.43 23.93
CA LEU A 279 10.43 -3.32 23.03
C LEU A 279 11.01 -3.82 21.71
N LYS A 280 10.38 -3.45 20.61
CA LYS A 280 10.92 -3.53 19.25
C LYS A 280 11.14 -2.13 18.72
N VAL A 281 12.18 -1.94 17.95
CA VAL A 281 12.47 -0.68 17.25
C VAL A 281 12.66 -0.93 15.78
N GLY A 282 12.33 0.05 14.97
CA GLY A 282 12.50 -0.01 13.52
C GLY A 282 12.98 1.30 12.96
N ALA A 283 13.50 1.23 11.75
CA ALA A 283 13.82 2.40 10.94
C ALA A 283 13.66 2.05 9.47
N ALA A 284 13.28 3.05 8.67
CA ALA A 284 13.19 2.95 7.23
C ALA A 284 13.72 4.22 6.57
N ILE A 285 14.17 4.08 5.34
CA ILE A 285 14.44 5.17 4.42
C ILE A 285 13.85 4.80 3.06
N ASP A 286 13.09 5.73 2.51
CA ASP A 286 12.55 5.70 1.17
C ASP A 286 13.13 6.86 0.38
N TYR A 287 13.61 6.58 -0.81
CA TYR A 287 14.16 7.57 -1.72
C TYR A 287 13.60 7.34 -3.10
N VAL A 288 12.89 8.33 -3.59
CA VAL A 288 12.31 8.36 -4.92
C VAL A 288 12.99 9.45 -5.73
N PHE A 289 13.41 9.11 -6.94
CA PHE A 289 13.96 10.08 -7.87
C PHE A 289 13.48 9.78 -9.28
N GLU A 290 13.25 10.83 -10.03
CA GLU A 290 12.83 10.74 -11.41
C GLU A 290 14.00 11.01 -12.36
N GLN A 291 13.99 10.33 -13.50
CA GLN A 291 14.92 10.58 -14.61
C GLN A 291 14.09 10.97 -15.81
N ASP A 292 14.21 12.22 -16.21
CA ASP A 292 13.69 12.66 -17.50
C ASP A 292 14.48 11.96 -18.63
N THR A 293 13.79 11.14 -19.41
CA THR A 293 14.40 10.38 -20.50
C THR A 293 14.41 11.13 -21.83
N ASP A 294 13.64 12.22 -22.00
CA ASP A 294 13.40 12.81 -23.30
C ASP A 294 13.51 14.35 -23.41
N ALA A 295 14.57 14.92 -22.83
CA ALA A 295 14.94 16.31 -23.13
C ALA A 295 15.08 16.64 -24.63
N ALA A 296 15.08 15.63 -25.52
CA ALA A 296 15.22 15.80 -26.96
C ALA A 296 13.87 16.01 -27.68
N ASP A 297 12.78 15.44 -27.18
CA ASP A 297 11.48 15.46 -27.84
C ASP A 297 10.57 16.62 -27.37
N PHE A 298 10.82 17.18 -26.19
CA PHE A 298 10.11 18.35 -25.65
C PHE A 298 11.05 19.52 -25.35
N PRO A 299 11.46 20.30 -26.37
CA PRO A 299 12.42 21.41 -26.17
C PRO A 299 11.90 22.57 -25.31
N GLN A 300 10.68 22.53 -24.85
CA GLN A 300 10.05 23.55 -24.01
C GLN A 300 10.05 23.22 -22.53
N ASP A 301 10.39 22.00 -22.16
CA ASP A 301 10.56 21.65 -20.77
C ASP A 301 11.92 22.19 -20.27
N THR A 302 11.85 23.26 -19.50
CA THR A 302 13.03 23.91 -18.88
C THR A 302 13.27 23.36 -17.45
N THR A 303 12.47 22.44 -16.98
CA THR A 303 12.55 21.86 -15.63
C THR A 303 13.49 20.66 -15.58
N LYS A 304 14.74 20.88 -15.95
CA LYS A 304 15.78 19.85 -16.00
C LYS A 304 16.51 19.65 -14.67
N ASN A 305 15.82 19.53 -13.59
CA ASN A 305 16.46 19.08 -12.37
C ASN A 305 15.78 17.80 -11.95
N GLY A 306 16.53 16.72 -11.84
CA GLY A 306 16.04 15.48 -11.27
C GLY A 306 15.45 15.80 -9.90
N ASP A 307 14.20 15.42 -9.72
CA ASP A 307 13.45 15.72 -8.54
C ASP A 307 13.62 14.57 -7.57
N ASP A 308 14.05 14.92 -6.36
CA ASP A 308 14.39 13.94 -5.32
C ASP A 308 13.44 14.11 -4.15
N LEU A 309 12.77 13.02 -3.80
CA LEU A 309 11.95 12.92 -2.61
C LEU A 309 12.49 11.81 -1.72
N TRP A 310 12.75 12.11 -0.46
CA TRP A 310 13.15 11.09 0.49
C TRP A 310 12.45 11.23 1.85
N VAL A 311 12.22 10.11 2.48
CA VAL A 311 11.63 9.99 3.81
C VAL A 311 12.52 9.12 4.68
N VAL A 312 12.76 9.54 5.91
CA VAL A 312 13.43 8.72 6.94
C VAL A 312 12.50 8.57 8.11
N GLY A 313 12.17 7.33 8.46
CA GLY A 313 11.24 6.98 9.54
C GLY A 313 11.90 6.18 10.66
N GLY A 314 11.47 6.46 11.88
CA GLY A 314 11.80 5.69 13.08
C GLY A 314 10.53 5.16 13.75
N TYR A 315 10.58 3.90 14.20
CA TYR A 315 9.43 3.18 14.74
C TYR A 315 9.78 2.55 16.09
N ALA A 316 8.82 2.52 17.01
CA ALA A 316 8.97 1.81 18.26
C ALA A 316 7.63 1.17 18.67
N THR A 317 7.68 -0.10 19.08
CA THR A 317 6.51 -0.82 19.63
C THR A 317 6.88 -1.34 21.01
N PHE A 318 6.14 -0.93 22.03
CA PHE A 318 6.29 -1.40 23.40
C PHE A 318 5.05 -2.18 23.84
N GLN A 319 5.21 -3.48 24.05
CA GLN A 319 4.15 -4.37 24.55
C GLN A 319 4.06 -4.23 26.08
N ALA A 320 3.16 -3.39 26.58
CA ALA A 320 3.02 -3.11 27.99
C ALA A 320 2.36 -4.27 28.78
N THR A 321 1.38 -4.94 28.15
CA THR A 321 0.71 -6.14 28.68
C THR A 321 0.38 -7.11 27.53
N ASP A 322 -0.16 -8.27 27.81
CA ASP A 322 -0.61 -9.21 26.76
C ASP A 322 -1.62 -8.61 25.79
N LYS A 323 -2.30 -7.54 26.18
CA LYS A 323 -3.36 -6.89 25.38
C LYS A 323 -3.04 -5.46 24.95
N LEU A 324 -2.17 -4.76 25.68
CA LEU A 324 -1.90 -3.33 25.46
C LEU A 324 -0.50 -3.15 24.89
N SER A 325 -0.41 -2.47 23.76
CA SER A 325 0.84 -1.98 23.20
C SER A 325 0.77 -0.47 22.95
N PHE A 326 1.93 0.17 23.01
CA PHE A 326 2.14 1.54 22.60
C PHE A 326 3.06 1.54 21.41
N ASN A 327 2.65 2.23 20.36
CA ASN A 327 3.39 2.37 19.12
C ASN A 327 3.72 3.84 18.91
N ALA A 328 4.91 4.10 18.42
CA ALA A 328 5.37 5.44 18.04
C ALA A 328 6.01 5.36 16.67
N ARG A 329 5.73 6.35 15.84
CA ARG A 329 6.40 6.63 14.58
C ARG A 329 6.82 8.09 14.57
N ALA A 330 7.97 8.37 14.00
CA ALA A 330 8.42 9.71 13.69
C ALA A 330 9.14 9.69 12.36
N GLU A 331 8.80 10.61 11.47
CA GLU A 331 9.38 10.72 10.14
C GLU A 331 9.85 12.14 9.85
N TYR A 332 10.80 12.22 8.95
CA TYR A 332 11.23 13.47 8.31
C TYR A 332 11.29 13.24 6.81
N PHE A 333 10.77 14.18 6.04
CA PHE A 333 10.83 14.15 4.59
C PHE A 333 11.50 15.41 4.03
N SER A 334 12.09 15.27 2.86
CA SER A 334 12.54 16.36 2.00
C SER A 334 12.06 16.08 0.59
N ASP A 335 11.24 16.97 0.09
CA ASP A 335 10.67 16.97 -1.24
C ASP A 335 11.28 18.14 -2.01
N ASP A 336 12.20 17.85 -2.90
CA ASP A 336 12.83 18.83 -3.78
C ASP A 336 12.18 18.82 -5.18
N SER A 337 11.01 18.14 -5.34
CA SER A 337 10.26 18.06 -6.60
C SER A 337 9.70 19.41 -7.05
N ASN A 338 9.53 19.57 -8.34
CA ASN A 338 8.92 20.77 -8.92
C ASN A 338 7.42 20.54 -9.21
N SER A 339 6.70 21.64 -9.42
CA SER A 339 5.26 21.67 -9.68
C SER A 339 4.84 21.03 -11.02
N GLY A 340 5.11 19.80 -11.26
CA GLY A 340 4.79 19.12 -12.51
C GLY A 340 5.10 17.63 -12.42
N ASP A 341 5.70 17.25 -11.32
CA ASP A 341 6.16 15.88 -11.10
C ASP A 341 5.04 15.00 -10.56
N THR A 342 5.17 13.70 -10.75
CA THR A 342 4.14 12.73 -10.42
C THR A 342 4.16 12.25 -8.99
N VAL A 343 5.29 12.41 -8.31
CA VAL A 343 5.44 11.96 -6.92
C VAL A 343 5.55 13.16 -6.01
N HIS A 344 4.48 13.46 -5.32
CA HIS A 344 4.40 14.51 -4.31
C HIS A 344 3.81 13.95 -3.02
N LEU A 345 4.34 14.37 -1.88
CA LEU A 345 3.70 14.09 -0.60
C LEU A 345 2.40 14.88 -0.42
N TYR A 346 2.28 16.00 -1.11
CA TYR A 346 1.11 16.87 -1.10
C TYR A 346 0.71 17.22 -2.53
N SER A 347 -0.30 16.56 -3.04
CA SER A 347 -0.85 16.83 -4.38
C SER A 347 -1.76 18.05 -4.35
N HIS A 348 -1.25 19.21 -4.75
CA HIS A 348 -2.11 20.34 -5.08
C HIS A 348 -1.61 21.04 -6.34
N THR A 349 -2.25 20.76 -7.44
CA THR A 349 -2.12 21.58 -8.66
C THR A 349 -3.29 22.55 -8.72
N GLY A 350 -3.06 23.80 -8.40
CA GLY A 350 -4.00 24.89 -8.60
C GLY A 350 -3.38 25.96 -9.48
N THR A 351 -4.02 26.30 -10.60
CA THR A 351 -3.68 27.51 -11.35
C THR A 351 -4.55 28.66 -10.88
N PHE A 352 -3.95 29.67 -10.29
CA PHE A 352 -4.61 30.93 -10.00
C PHE A 352 -3.91 32.06 -10.77
N ASP A 353 -4.69 32.80 -11.56
CA ASP A 353 -4.26 33.99 -12.34
C ASP A 353 -3.03 33.77 -13.25
N GLY A 354 -2.85 32.50 -13.72
CA GLY A 354 -1.76 32.12 -14.63
C GLY A 354 -0.43 31.86 -13.95
N GLU A 355 -0.40 31.79 -12.62
CA GLU A 355 0.72 31.30 -11.84
C GLU A 355 0.39 29.89 -11.32
N GLU A 356 1.25 28.92 -11.59
CA GLU A 356 1.17 27.58 -11.04
C GLU A 356 1.66 27.62 -9.58
N PHE A 357 0.79 27.23 -8.67
CA PHE A 357 1.20 26.93 -7.30
C PHE A 357 1.60 25.45 -7.25
N GLY A 358 2.87 25.18 -7.35
CA GLY A 358 3.44 23.89 -7.14
C GLY A 358 4.14 23.84 -5.78
N PHE A 359 3.92 22.77 -5.04
CA PHE A 359 4.52 22.55 -3.73
C PHE A 359 5.79 21.70 -3.83
N GLY A 360 6.65 21.98 -4.80
CA GLY A 360 8.01 21.49 -4.80
C GLY A 360 8.87 22.19 -3.76
N GLY A 361 9.85 21.50 -3.21
CA GLY A 361 10.83 22.08 -2.30
C GLY A 361 10.38 22.19 -0.85
N ASN A 362 9.49 21.33 -0.38
CA ASN A 362 9.05 21.32 1.01
C ASN A 362 9.78 20.26 1.87
N LYS A 363 9.87 20.55 3.15
CA LYS A 363 10.41 19.65 4.17
C LYS A 363 9.46 19.62 5.34
N GLY A 364 9.39 18.48 5.99
CA GLY A 364 8.52 18.38 7.15
C GLY A 364 8.77 17.13 7.96
N GLU A 365 8.04 17.07 9.04
CA GLU A 365 8.15 16.00 10.02
C GLU A 365 6.78 15.56 10.50
N GLU A 366 6.67 14.31 10.92
CA GLU A 366 5.50 13.80 11.61
C GLU A 366 5.88 13.07 12.88
N VAL A 367 4.97 13.07 13.86
CA VAL A 367 5.02 12.22 15.03
C VAL A 367 3.66 11.61 15.29
N THR A 368 3.61 10.28 15.26
CA THR A 368 2.40 9.50 15.54
C THR A 368 2.57 8.65 16.79
N LEU A 369 1.60 8.72 17.68
CA LEU A 369 1.54 7.92 18.90
C LEU A 369 0.22 7.15 18.95
N THR A 370 0.28 5.82 19.06
CA THR A 370 -0.88 4.94 19.09
C THR A 370 -0.90 4.04 20.30
N ALA A 371 -2.00 4.05 21.05
CA ALA A 371 -2.29 3.02 22.04
C ALA A 371 -3.20 1.97 21.40
N GLN A 372 -2.69 0.74 21.22
CA GLN A 372 -3.45 -0.37 20.68
C GLN A 372 -3.85 -1.32 21.81
N TYR A 373 -5.12 -1.72 21.83
CA TYR A 373 -5.66 -2.67 22.80
C TYR A 373 -6.44 -3.79 22.11
N ASN A 374 -6.02 -5.03 22.35
CA ASN A 374 -6.72 -6.23 21.90
C ASN A 374 -7.93 -6.48 22.82
N LEU A 375 -9.07 -5.87 22.50
CA LEU A 375 -10.27 -5.82 23.33
C LEU A 375 -10.82 -7.22 23.58
N TRP A 376 -11.05 -7.99 22.50
CA TRP A 376 -11.47 -9.39 22.51
C TRP A 376 -10.63 -10.20 21.51
N ALA A 377 -10.85 -11.50 21.46
CA ALA A 377 -10.32 -12.29 20.37
C ALA A 377 -10.78 -11.68 19.03
N ASN A 378 -9.85 -11.49 18.12
CA ASN A 378 -10.08 -10.94 16.80
C ASN A 378 -10.51 -9.46 16.76
N VAL A 379 -10.50 -8.73 17.88
CA VAL A 379 -10.86 -7.30 17.93
C VAL A 379 -9.68 -6.47 18.40
N ILE A 380 -9.20 -5.62 17.50
CA ILE A 380 -8.18 -4.60 17.76
C ILE A 380 -8.89 -3.26 17.92
N THR A 381 -8.49 -2.49 18.94
CA THR A 381 -8.90 -1.09 19.08
C THR A 381 -7.67 -0.23 19.18
N ARG A 382 -7.69 0.96 18.57
CA ARG A 382 -6.61 1.93 18.62
C ARG A 382 -7.13 3.30 19.00
N ALA A 383 -6.32 4.02 19.76
CA ALA A 383 -6.45 5.46 19.96
C ALA A 383 -5.13 6.08 19.49
N GLU A 384 -5.23 6.97 18.54
CA GLU A 384 -4.08 7.56 17.87
C GLU A 384 -4.10 9.08 17.96
N PHE A 385 -2.93 9.64 18.14
CA PHE A 385 -2.60 11.04 17.94
C PHE A 385 -1.51 11.15 16.90
N ARG A 386 -1.68 12.04 15.93
CA ARG A 386 -0.67 12.40 14.95
C ARG A 386 -0.52 13.91 14.90
N TRP A 387 0.71 14.36 14.72
CA TRP A 387 1.11 15.73 14.42
C TRP A 387 1.99 15.73 13.19
N ASP A 388 1.66 16.61 12.26
CA ASP A 388 2.41 16.86 11.04
C ASP A 388 2.85 18.31 11.02
N HIS A 389 4.08 18.57 10.57
CA HIS A 389 4.65 19.90 10.43
C HIS A 389 5.39 20.05 9.13
N VAL A 390 5.20 21.18 8.44
CA VAL A 390 5.93 21.53 7.24
C VAL A 390 6.74 22.81 7.47
N GLU A 391 7.97 22.83 6.95
CA GLU A 391 8.88 23.95 7.21
C GLU A 391 8.50 25.22 6.42
N HIS A 392 7.86 25.06 5.24
CA HIS A 392 7.54 26.15 4.34
C HIS A 392 6.18 25.90 3.66
N GLY A 393 5.49 27.02 3.32
CA GLY A 393 4.39 26.97 2.38
C GLY A 393 3.00 26.75 2.95
N ASP A 394 2.79 26.93 4.26
CA ASP A 394 1.45 26.92 4.87
C ASP A 394 0.53 25.84 4.28
N GLN A 395 0.90 24.56 4.40
CA GLN A 395 0.29 23.42 3.68
C GLN A 395 -1.08 23.01 4.23
N PHE A 396 -1.39 23.37 5.47
CA PHE A 396 -2.58 22.92 6.18
C PHE A 396 -3.55 24.07 6.43
N GLY A 397 -4.81 23.71 6.70
CA GLY A 397 -5.85 24.68 6.99
C GLY A 397 -6.46 25.32 5.74
N ALA A 398 -7.54 26.03 5.94
CA ALA A 398 -8.21 26.82 4.93
C ALA A 398 -8.16 28.29 5.34
N SER A 399 -7.78 29.17 4.44
CA SER A 399 -7.81 30.63 4.69
C SER A 399 -9.25 31.11 4.90
N GLU A 400 -9.53 31.82 6.01
CA GLU A 400 -10.79 32.52 6.20
C GLU A 400 -11.04 33.63 5.15
N HIS A 401 -10.05 33.93 4.34
CA HIS A 401 -10.11 34.94 3.28
C HIS A 401 -10.53 34.37 1.95
N ALA A 402 -11.31 33.30 1.95
CA ALA A 402 -11.77 32.52 0.80
C ALA A 402 -12.59 33.31 -0.23
N ASN A 403 -12.06 34.41 -0.73
CA ASN A 403 -12.43 34.91 -2.05
C ASN A 403 -11.58 34.31 -3.17
N ASN A 404 -10.57 33.51 -2.81
CA ASN A 404 -9.65 32.86 -3.73
C ASN A 404 -9.37 31.45 -3.25
N PHE A 405 -9.58 30.50 -4.11
CA PHE A 405 -9.39 29.08 -3.95
C PHE A 405 -8.09 28.72 -3.21
N GLY A 406 -8.21 27.99 -2.10
CA GLY A 406 -7.15 27.11 -1.63
C GLY A 406 -5.94 27.75 -0.93
N GLU A 407 -5.99 28.99 -0.44
CA GLU A 407 -4.92 29.49 0.42
C GLU A 407 -4.95 28.74 1.77
N THR A 408 -3.93 27.96 2.03
CA THR A 408 -3.64 27.36 3.32
C THR A 408 -2.89 28.35 4.20
N ASP A 409 -3.04 28.30 5.52
CA ASP A 409 -2.48 29.29 6.46
C ASP A 409 -1.76 28.67 7.66
N LYS A 410 -1.53 27.35 7.63
CA LYS A 410 -0.96 26.61 8.76
C LYS A 410 0.17 25.69 8.32
N ASN A 411 1.20 25.63 9.16
CA ASN A 411 2.31 24.69 9.00
C ASN A 411 2.15 23.42 9.84
N ASP A 412 1.13 23.38 10.69
CA ASP A 412 0.87 22.25 11.61
C ASP A 412 -0.51 21.67 11.35
N ASP A 413 -0.59 20.34 11.30
CA ASP A 413 -1.84 19.58 11.35
C ASP A 413 -1.83 18.62 12.53
N PHE A 414 -3.03 18.33 13.05
CA PHE A 414 -3.23 17.41 14.16
C PHE A 414 -4.37 16.45 13.81
N LEU A 415 -4.16 15.18 14.07
CA LEU A 415 -5.20 14.17 13.95
C LEU A 415 -5.37 13.41 15.26
N LEU A 416 -6.64 13.24 15.65
CA LEU A 416 -7.06 12.31 16.70
C LEU A 416 -7.95 11.24 16.08
N ALA A 417 -7.65 9.97 16.31
CA ALA A 417 -8.45 8.87 15.79
C ALA A 417 -8.75 7.81 16.84
N LEU A 418 -9.94 7.22 16.72
CA LEU A 418 -10.33 5.99 17.38
C LEU A 418 -10.69 4.98 16.31
N ASN A 419 -10.02 3.83 16.32
CA ASN A 419 -10.16 2.81 15.29
C ASN A 419 -10.55 1.47 15.92
N VAL A 420 -11.40 0.71 15.23
CA VAL A 420 -11.82 -0.64 15.64
C VAL A 420 -11.76 -1.57 14.45
N ILE A 421 -11.00 -2.65 14.58
CA ILE A 421 -10.85 -3.67 13.56
C ILE A 421 -11.34 -5.01 14.09
N TYR A 422 -12.19 -5.68 13.34
CA TYR A 422 -12.57 -7.07 13.56
C TYR A 422 -11.95 -7.95 12.47
N GLN A 423 -11.14 -8.94 12.87
CA GLN A 423 -10.52 -9.92 11.97
C GLN A 423 -11.28 -11.25 12.01
N PHE A 424 -11.39 -11.95 10.87
CA PHE A 424 -12.06 -13.25 10.76
C PHE A 424 -11.33 -14.24 9.84
#